data_efa2004b7b3f38219a34146241bfd849
#
_entry.id   efa2004b7b3f38219a34146241bfd849
#
_cell.length_a   1.000
_cell.length_b   1.000
_cell.length_c   1.000
_cell.angle_alpha   90.00
_cell.angle_beta   90.00
_cell.angle_gamma   90.00
#
_symmetry.space_group_name_H-M   'P 1'
#
loop_
_entity.id
_entity.type
_entity.pdbx_description
1 polymer ?
#
loop_
_entity_poly.entity_id
_entity_poly.type
_entity_poly.pdbx_seq_one_letter_code
_entity_poly.pdbx_strand_id
1 'polypeptide(L)'
;MMFRLCALFFALSFCGCASGPSAPSCGGTEPLGCSIPPAVLVVSKDYEEQADKFHGACVTHDLCYRHGAATYGLSRKECDVEFFDNMKAACTGFKGLGMLDPEAFAKCQFAAKQTYEAVRTHGEKHFRSSTSTYCTYR
;
A
#
# COMPACT_ATOMS: atom_id res chain seq x y z
N MET A 1 -42.04 47.37 -40.70
CA MET A 1 -41.92 46.56 -39.49
C MET A 1 -41.02 45.34 -39.79
N MET A 2 -39.74 45.41 -39.41
CA MET A 2 -38.77 44.37 -39.73
C MET A 2 -38.54 43.59 -38.44
N PHE A 3 -38.95 42.29 -38.41
CA PHE A 3 -38.63 41.33 -37.35
C PHE A 3 -37.26 40.77 -37.61
N ARG A 4 -36.30 41.06 -36.72
CA ARG A 4 -34.98 40.43 -36.70
C ARG A 4 -35.07 39.17 -35.85
N LEU A 5 -34.94 38.00 -36.48
CA LEU A 5 -34.71 36.71 -35.80
C LEU A 5 -33.29 36.70 -35.29
N CYS A 6 -33.10 36.69 -33.97
CA CYS A 6 -31.82 36.31 -33.33
C CYS A 6 -31.74 34.80 -33.23
N ALA A 7 -30.88 34.20 -34.06
CA ALA A 7 -30.51 32.80 -33.92
C ALA A 7 -29.52 32.64 -32.76
N LEU A 8 -29.96 31.99 -31.67
CA LEU A 8 -29.11 31.58 -30.54
C LEU A 8 -28.30 30.33 -30.92
N PHE A 9 -27.03 30.52 -31.21
CA PHE A 9 -26.08 29.43 -31.33
C PHE A 9 -25.71 28.91 -29.91
N PHE A 10 -26.25 27.75 -29.53
CA PHE A 10 -25.79 27.01 -28.37
C PHE A 10 -24.47 26.31 -28.73
N ALA A 11 -23.36 26.91 -28.33
CA ALA A 11 -22.07 26.26 -28.39
C ALA A 11 -22.00 25.20 -27.28
N LEU A 12 -22.18 23.91 -27.65
CA LEU A 12 -21.88 22.76 -26.78
C LEU A 12 -20.35 22.67 -26.59
N SER A 13 -19.87 23.28 -25.51
CA SER A 13 -18.50 23.04 -25.06
C SER A 13 -18.38 21.61 -24.58
N PHE A 14 -17.85 20.73 -25.45
CA PHE A 14 -17.34 19.41 -25.03
C PHE A 14 -16.16 19.65 -24.09
N CYS A 15 -16.42 19.51 -22.77
CA CYS A 15 -15.39 19.41 -21.78
C CYS A 15 -14.71 18.03 -21.96
N GLY A 16 -13.72 17.98 -22.85
CA GLY A 16 -12.86 16.83 -22.99
C GLY A 16 -12.11 16.63 -21.68
N CYS A 17 -12.45 15.58 -20.93
CA CYS A 17 -11.60 15.09 -19.87
C CYS A 17 -10.25 14.70 -20.50
N ALA A 18 -9.29 15.60 -20.47
CA ALA A 18 -7.91 15.25 -20.76
C ALA A 18 -7.49 14.24 -19.70
N SER A 19 -7.40 12.97 -20.10
CA SER A 19 -6.75 11.94 -19.30
C SER A 19 -5.33 12.44 -19.08
N GLY A 20 -5.04 12.89 -17.86
CA GLY A 20 -3.68 13.25 -17.46
C GLY A 20 -2.76 12.06 -17.72
N PRO A 21 -1.46 12.29 -17.93
CA PRO A 21 -0.51 11.21 -18.14
C PRO A 21 -0.66 10.23 -16.98
N SER A 22 -0.93 8.96 -17.31
CA SER A 22 -0.99 7.88 -16.32
C SER A 22 0.32 7.89 -15.53
N ALA A 23 0.22 7.97 -14.19
CA ALA A 23 1.39 7.90 -13.35
C ALA A 23 2.23 6.68 -13.75
N PRO A 24 3.56 6.81 -13.88
CA PRO A 24 4.40 5.70 -14.26
C PRO A 24 4.17 4.56 -13.26
N SER A 25 3.88 3.35 -13.78
CA SER A 25 3.74 2.18 -12.93
C SER A 25 5.03 2.00 -12.15
N CYS A 26 4.96 1.90 -10.81
CA CYS A 26 6.11 1.63 -9.95
C CYS A 26 6.62 0.20 -10.15
N GLY A 27 6.78 -0.20 -11.42
CA GLY A 27 7.24 -1.52 -11.81
C GLY A 27 8.74 -1.67 -11.65
N GLY A 28 9.15 -2.55 -10.72
CA GLY A 28 10.46 -3.18 -10.73
C GLY A 28 10.33 -4.61 -11.21
N THR A 29 11.41 -5.21 -11.69
CA THR A 29 11.48 -6.63 -12.07
C THR A 29 11.41 -7.58 -10.87
N GLU A 30 11.52 -7.04 -9.65
CA GLU A 30 11.44 -7.82 -8.42
C GLU A 30 10.00 -7.96 -7.97
N PRO A 31 9.56 -9.17 -7.60
CA PRO A 31 8.21 -9.39 -7.11
C PRO A 31 7.93 -8.53 -5.88
N LEU A 32 6.74 -7.93 -5.82
CA LEU A 32 6.22 -7.26 -4.66
C LEU A 32 5.45 -8.27 -3.80
N GLY A 33 5.65 -8.25 -2.50
CA GLY A 33 4.88 -9.12 -1.61
C GLY A 33 5.58 -9.42 -0.30
N CYS A 34 4.95 -10.28 0.49
CA CYS A 34 5.46 -10.69 1.79
C CYS A 34 6.67 -11.62 1.66
N SER A 35 7.87 -11.06 1.58
CA SER A 35 9.12 -11.81 1.73
C SER A 35 9.45 -11.93 3.20
N ILE A 36 9.02 -13.02 3.86
CA ILE A 36 9.24 -13.20 5.29
C ILE A 36 10.45 -14.06 5.56
N PRO A 37 11.33 -13.63 6.49
CA PRO A 37 12.47 -14.42 6.88
C PRO A 37 12.05 -15.80 7.41
N PRO A 38 12.74 -16.89 7.02
CA PRO A 38 12.42 -18.25 7.49
C PRO A 38 12.32 -18.39 9.01
N ALA A 39 13.04 -17.56 9.75
CA ALA A 39 12.98 -17.55 11.22
C ALA A 39 11.61 -17.16 11.79
N VAL A 40 10.79 -16.41 11.03
CA VAL A 40 9.43 -16.04 11.44
C VAL A 40 8.43 -17.14 11.08
N LEU A 41 8.72 -17.94 10.04
CA LEU A 41 7.88 -19.06 9.60
C LEU A 41 7.81 -20.21 10.62
N VAL A 42 8.78 -20.32 11.52
CA VAL A 42 8.86 -21.40 12.50
C VAL A 42 7.85 -21.21 13.64
N VAL A 43 7.31 -20.02 13.82
CA VAL A 43 6.54 -19.64 15.02
C VAL A 43 5.02 -19.83 14.87
N SER A 44 4.47 -19.93 13.66
CA SER A 44 3.03 -20.17 13.52
C SER A 44 2.67 -21.00 12.28
N LYS A 45 1.88 -22.05 12.51
CA LYS A 45 1.25 -22.83 11.43
C LYS A 45 0.21 -22.01 10.65
N ASP A 46 -0.26 -20.90 11.22
CA ASP A 46 -1.27 -20.01 10.66
C ASP A 46 -0.64 -18.93 9.76
N TYR A 47 0.65 -19.09 9.45
CA TYR A 47 1.44 -18.07 8.76
C TYR A 47 0.97 -17.79 7.31
N GLU A 48 0.65 -18.84 6.55
CA GLU A 48 0.19 -18.66 5.15
C GLU A 48 -1.11 -17.84 5.09
N GLU A 49 -2.04 -18.11 6.01
CA GLU A 49 -3.27 -17.31 6.12
C GLU A 49 -2.99 -15.84 6.48
N GLN A 50 -2.00 -15.60 7.35
CA GLN A 50 -1.62 -14.24 7.72
C GLN A 50 -0.87 -13.53 6.59
N ALA A 51 -0.05 -14.24 5.81
CA ALA A 51 0.66 -13.69 4.65
C ALA A 51 -0.31 -13.17 3.59
N ASP A 52 -1.37 -13.92 3.29
CA ASP A 52 -2.42 -13.48 2.37
C ASP A 52 -3.15 -12.23 2.89
N LYS A 53 -3.48 -12.20 4.17
CA LYS A 53 -4.09 -11.03 4.81
C LYS A 53 -3.21 -9.78 4.75
N PHE A 54 -1.91 -9.94 4.92
CA PHE A 54 -0.97 -8.83 4.94
C PHE A 54 -0.43 -8.49 3.54
N HIS A 55 -0.83 -9.20 2.49
CA HIS A 55 -0.29 -9.01 1.15
C HIS A 55 -0.31 -7.55 0.69
N GLY A 56 -1.43 -6.85 0.84
CA GLY A 56 -1.53 -5.43 0.48
C GLY A 56 -0.59 -4.54 1.29
N ALA A 57 -0.44 -4.80 2.59
CA ALA A 57 0.50 -4.09 3.45
C ALA A 57 1.95 -4.35 3.03
N CYS A 58 2.30 -5.59 2.66
CA CYS A 58 3.63 -5.94 2.18
C CYS A 58 3.97 -5.26 0.85
N VAL A 59 3.03 -5.23 -0.10
CA VAL A 59 3.22 -4.52 -1.38
C VAL A 59 3.50 -3.04 -1.14
N THR A 60 2.72 -2.38 -0.29
CA THR A 60 2.92 -0.97 0.04
C THR A 60 4.26 -0.74 0.74
N HIS A 61 4.67 -1.64 1.63
CA HIS A 61 5.96 -1.56 2.31
C HIS A 61 7.14 -1.72 1.35
N ASP A 62 7.08 -2.66 0.42
CA ASP A 62 8.10 -2.84 -0.62
C ASP A 62 8.25 -1.60 -1.50
N LEU A 63 7.12 -0.99 -1.89
CA LEU A 63 7.12 0.27 -2.64
C LEU A 63 7.69 1.42 -1.81
N CYS A 64 7.40 1.49 -0.52
CA CYS A 64 7.99 2.46 0.39
C CYS A 64 9.51 2.29 0.48
N TYR A 65 9.99 1.07 0.60
CA TYR A 65 11.43 0.79 0.66
C TYR A 65 12.15 1.15 -0.64
N ARG A 66 11.50 1.00 -1.79
CA ARG A 66 12.09 1.30 -3.11
C ARG A 66 12.00 2.77 -3.49
N HIS A 67 10.89 3.42 -3.18
CA HIS A 67 10.51 4.72 -3.74
C HIS A 67 10.21 5.78 -2.68
N GLY A 68 9.96 5.39 -1.42
CA GLY A 68 9.49 6.28 -0.38
C GLY A 68 10.44 7.43 -0.08
N ALA A 69 11.74 7.17 -0.04
CA ALA A 69 12.74 8.20 0.22
C ALA A 69 12.77 9.26 -0.89
N ALA A 70 12.78 8.87 -2.18
CA ALA A 70 12.84 9.82 -3.29
C ALA A 70 11.51 10.53 -3.54
N THR A 71 10.37 9.84 -3.31
CA THR A 71 9.05 10.36 -3.68
C THR A 71 8.44 11.20 -2.58
N TYR A 72 8.59 10.77 -1.33
CA TYR A 72 7.90 11.37 -0.17
C TYR A 72 8.85 11.80 0.95
N GLY A 73 10.15 11.63 0.80
CA GLY A 73 11.15 11.93 1.83
C GLY A 73 11.10 11.01 3.05
N LEU A 74 10.53 9.79 2.89
CA LEU A 74 10.32 8.88 3.99
C LEU A 74 11.61 8.18 4.43
N SER A 75 11.79 8.08 5.73
CA SER A 75 12.80 7.22 6.35
C SER A 75 12.34 5.77 6.40
N ARG A 76 13.29 4.84 6.57
CA ARG A 76 12.98 3.42 6.80
C ARG A 76 12.02 3.21 7.97
N LYS A 77 12.21 3.97 9.06
CA LYS A 77 11.34 3.87 10.24
C LYS A 77 9.90 4.22 9.90
N GLU A 78 9.67 5.25 9.09
CA GLU A 78 8.32 5.65 8.69
C GLU A 78 7.67 4.60 7.79
N CYS A 79 8.41 4.00 6.85
CA CYS A 79 7.93 2.87 6.07
C CYS A 79 7.52 1.68 6.96
N ASP A 80 8.34 1.33 7.94
CA ASP A 80 8.07 0.21 8.84
C ASP A 80 6.88 0.47 9.77
N VAL A 81 6.70 1.70 10.26
CA VAL A 81 5.55 2.09 11.08
C VAL A 81 4.26 2.02 10.26
N GLU A 82 4.26 2.57 9.04
CA GLU A 82 3.11 2.48 8.14
C GLU A 82 2.76 1.03 7.81
N PHE A 83 3.76 0.19 7.55
CA PHE A 83 3.56 -1.24 7.36
C PHE A 83 2.84 -1.90 8.53
N PHE A 84 3.30 -1.60 9.75
CA PHE A 84 2.67 -2.11 10.96
C PHE A 84 1.21 -1.66 11.09
N ASP A 85 0.93 -0.38 10.82
CA ASP A 85 -0.42 0.16 10.88
C ASP A 85 -1.34 -0.46 9.83
N ASN A 86 -0.84 -0.69 8.61
CA ASN A 86 -1.57 -1.37 7.54
C ASN A 86 -1.88 -2.83 7.91
N MET A 87 -0.94 -3.56 8.51
CA MET A 87 -1.19 -4.92 9.00
C MET A 87 -2.23 -4.95 10.12
N LYS A 88 -2.17 -4.01 11.07
CA LYS A 88 -3.20 -3.88 12.12
C LYS A 88 -4.58 -3.60 11.54
N ALA A 89 -4.65 -2.73 10.54
CA ALA A 89 -5.90 -2.44 9.83
C ALA A 89 -6.45 -3.68 9.12
N ALA A 90 -5.61 -4.50 8.49
CA ALA A 90 -6.01 -5.75 7.87
C ALA A 90 -6.62 -6.74 8.89
N CYS A 91 -6.16 -6.73 10.15
CA CYS A 91 -6.75 -7.54 11.22
C CYS A 91 -8.18 -7.12 11.59
N THR A 92 -8.59 -5.88 11.30
CA THR A 92 -9.95 -5.41 11.61
C THR A 92 -11.03 -5.94 10.68
N GLY A 93 -10.66 -6.54 9.53
CA GLY A 93 -11.57 -7.16 8.57
C GLY A 93 -12.43 -8.29 9.16
N PHE A 94 -12.04 -8.85 10.31
CA PHE A 94 -12.87 -9.78 11.09
C PHE A 94 -14.16 -9.15 11.65
N LYS A 95 -14.29 -7.80 11.60
CA LYS A 95 -15.51 -7.11 12.08
C LYS A 95 -16.71 -7.26 11.14
N GLY A 96 -16.50 -7.65 9.88
CA GLY A 96 -17.56 -7.66 8.84
C GLY A 96 -18.60 -8.78 9.00
N LEU A 97 -18.35 -9.82 9.80
CA LEU A 97 -19.24 -10.98 9.99
C LEU A 97 -20.06 -10.90 11.29
N GLY A 98 -20.12 -9.75 11.96
CA GLY A 98 -20.98 -9.54 13.13
C GLY A 98 -20.54 -10.23 14.43
N MET A 99 -19.50 -11.05 14.39
CA MET A 99 -18.85 -11.63 15.56
C MET A 99 -17.35 -11.50 15.40
N LEU A 100 -16.75 -10.63 16.22
CA LEU A 100 -15.29 -10.65 16.42
C LEU A 100 -14.96 -11.98 17.08
N ASP A 101 -14.17 -12.81 16.41
CA ASP A 101 -13.42 -13.84 17.11
C ASP A 101 -12.23 -13.15 17.82
N PRO A 102 -12.30 -12.94 19.13
CA PRO A 102 -11.26 -12.23 19.88
C PRO A 102 -9.92 -12.94 19.80
N GLU A 103 -9.93 -14.27 19.68
CA GLU A 103 -8.71 -15.07 19.58
C GLU A 103 -8.05 -14.91 18.22
N ALA A 104 -8.83 -14.99 17.12
CA ALA A 104 -8.31 -14.76 15.77
C ALA A 104 -7.78 -13.33 15.61
N PHE A 105 -8.47 -12.35 16.19
CA PHE A 105 -8.00 -10.96 16.20
C PHE A 105 -6.68 -10.82 16.96
N ALA A 106 -6.57 -11.39 18.16
CA ALA A 106 -5.35 -11.34 18.96
C ALA A 106 -4.17 -12.03 18.26
N LYS A 107 -4.39 -13.18 17.63
CA LYS A 107 -3.38 -13.89 16.82
C LYS A 107 -2.90 -13.04 15.65
N CYS A 108 -3.83 -12.39 14.93
CA CYS A 108 -3.50 -11.49 13.82
C CYS A 108 -2.65 -10.29 14.29
N GLN A 109 -3.04 -9.62 15.38
CA GLN A 109 -2.28 -8.51 15.95
C GLN A 109 -0.87 -8.94 16.42
N PHE A 110 -0.78 -10.14 17.00
CA PHE A 110 0.50 -10.71 17.40
C PHE A 110 1.40 -10.96 16.17
N ALA A 111 0.86 -11.56 15.11
CA ALA A 111 1.58 -11.77 13.85
C ALA A 111 2.06 -10.46 13.23
N ALA A 112 1.21 -9.42 13.22
CA ALA A 112 1.59 -8.09 12.74
C ALA A 112 2.77 -7.51 13.53
N LYS A 113 2.76 -7.65 14.86
CA LYS A 113 3.86 -7.20 15.73
C LYS A 113 5.15 -7.96 15.44
N GLN A 114 5.11 -9.28 15.34
CA GLN A 114 6.30 -10.10 15.06
C GLN A 114 6.90 -9.76 13.68
N THR A 115 6.04 -9.56 12.67
CA THR A 115 6.48 -9.14 11.33
C THR A 115 7.14 -7.77 11.36
N TYR A 116 6.56 -6.80 12.08
CA TYR A 116 7.15 -5.48 12.28
C TYR A 116 8.53 -5.57 12.94
N GLU A 117 8.67 -6.32 14.02
CA GLU A 117 9.96 -6.51 14.72
C GLU A 117 11.00 -7.14 13.79
N ALA A 118 10.61 -8.09 12.94
CA ALA A 118 11.48 -8.73 11.98
C ALA A 118 12.01 -7.73 10.92
N VAL A 119 11.14 -6.90 10.34
CA VAL A 119 11.59 -5.89 9.35
C VAL A 119 12.43 -4.79 10.02
N ARG A 120 12.13 -4.40 11.26
CA ARG A 120 12.98 -3.48 12.04
C ARG A 120 14.39 -4.01 12.23
N THR A 121 14.51 -5.31 12.49
CA THR A 121 15.79 -5.98 12.79
C THR A 121 16.59 -6.28 11.52
N HIS A 122 15.93 -6.73 10.45
CA HIS A 122 16.60 -7.30 9.28
C HIS A 122 16.40 -6.50 7.98
N GLY A 123 15.51 -5.50 7.96
CA GLY A 123 15.09 -4.80 6.74
C GLY A 123 16.09 -3.74 6.23
N GLU A 124 17.08 -3.33 7.03
CA GLU A 124 17.96 -2.20 6.69
C GLU A 124 18.63 -2.33 5.31
N LYS A 125 19.15 -3.50 4.99
CA LYS A 125 19.84 -3.77 3.72
C LYS A 125 18.94 -3.66 2.48
N HIS A 126 17.64 -3.66 2.66
CA HIS A 126 16.65 -3.58 1.58
C HIS A 126 16.12 -2.15 1.36
N PHE A 127 16.34 -1.25 2.32
CA PHE A 127 15.88 0.13 2.23
C PHE A 127 16.79 0.96 1.31
N ARG A 128 16.21 1.56 0.27
CA ARG A 128 16.93 2.29 -0.79
C ARG A 128 16.90 3.80 -0.53
N SER A 129 17.64 4.31 0.45
CA SER A 129 17.67 5.75 0.74
C SER A 129 18.40 6.57 -0.33
N SER A 130 19.55 6.06 -0.83
CA SER A 130 20.40 6.76 -1.81
C SER A 130 20.14 6.34 -3.28
N THR A 131 19.56 5.15 -3.49
CA THR A 131 19.26 4.59 -4.83
C THR A 131 17.76 4.58 -5.12
N SER A 132 16.98 5.24 -4.28
CA SER A 132 15.54 5.38 -4.43
C SER A 132 15.18 6.12 -5.71
N THR A 133 14.17 5.65 -6.41
CA THR A 133 13.64 6.27 -7.63
C THR A 133 12.26 6.85 -7.38
N TYR A 134 11.97 8.00 -7.99
CA TYR A 134 10.66 8.64 -7.85
C TYR A 134 9.56 7.79 -8.47
N CYS A 135 8.56 7.45 -7.67
CA CYS A 135 7.33 6.81 -8.13
C CYS A 135 6.19 6.98 -7.13
N THR A 136 5.06 7.51 -7.58
CA THR A 136 3.85 7.66 -6.74
C THR A 136 3.12 6.33 -6.65
N TYR A 137 2.89 5.83 -5.43
CA TYR A 137 2.24 4.54 -5.16
C TYR A 137 1.13 4.63 -4.09
N ARG A 138 0.79 5.84 -3.67
CA ARG A 138 -0.28 6.17 -2.71
C ARG A 138 -1.37 6.96 -3.41
#